data_6e841ec39cfe90c77b7b1f95f00aea3b
#
_entry.id   6e841ec39cfe90c77b7b1f95f00aea3b
#
_cell.length_a   1.000
_cell.length_b   1.000
_cell.length_c   1.000
_cell.angle_alpha   90.00
_cell.angle_beta   90.00
_cell.angle_gamma   90.00
#
_symmetry.space_group_name_H-M   'P 1'
#
loop_
_entity.id
_entity.type
_entity.pdbx_description
1 polymer ?
#
loop_
_entity_poly.entity_id
_entity_poly.type
_entity_poly.pdbx_seq_one_letter_code
_entity_poly.pdbx_strand_id
1 'polypeptide(L)'
;MATKTKPTCLGLLNAIAVGEASAEPFFLAWADTTKDKRLATTLRFVAMREGEHGKAFAKRMLELGYEVRPSNSDFAAKALETASSDKSDLQKFRALKLGKGSPKIDVFDSMFNDKTIDPITGGLLGRYIAEERDSTRLLAAEYDRLLAKDRAKKARAAARTTKA
;
A
#
# COMPACT_ATOMS: atom_id res chain seq x y z
N MET A 1 8.14 -22.38 -35.27
CA MET A 1 7.42 -21.49 -34.30
C MET A 1 8.47 -20.95 -33.35
N ALA A 2 8.69 -19.63 -33.32
CA ALA A 2 9.63 -19.03 -32.37
C ALA A 2 9.09 -19.24 -30.95
N THR A 3 9.86 -19.89 -30.09
CA THR A 3 9.53 -20.01 -28.67
C THR A 3 9.56 -18.59 -28.08
N LYS A 4 8.36 -18.05 -27.74
CA LYS A 4 8.27 -16.78 -27.02
C LYS A 4 9.05 -16.92 -25.71
N THR A 5 10.16 -16.22 -25.59
CA THR A 5 10.90 -16.17 -24.34
C THR A 5 10.01 -15.59 -23.23
N LYS A 6 9.94 -16.29 -22.12
CA LYS A 6 9.13 -15.86 -20.96
C LYS A 6 9.65 -14.51 -20.46
N PRO A 7 8.79 -13.46 -20.33
CA PRO A 7 9.21 -12.16 -19.79
C PRO A 7 9.81 -12.29 -18.38
N THR A 8 10.93 -11.61 -18.13
CA THR A 8 11.60 -11.61 -16.83
C THR A 8 10.75 -10.97 -15.72
N CYS A 9 9.92 -10.00 -16.08
CA CYS A 9 9.07 -9.24 -15.16
C CYS A 9 7.80 -9.98 -14.68
N LEU A 10 7.47 -11.19 -15.20
CA LEU A 10 6.22 -11.87 -14.84
C LEU A 10 6.04 -12.12 -13.35
N GLY A 11 7.10 -12.51 -12.64
CA GLY A 11 7.03 -12.72 -11.19
C GLY A 11 6.65 -11.44 -10.45
N LEU A 12 7.19 -10.31 -10.89
CA LEU A 12 6.89 -9.00 -10.36
C LEU A 12 5.44 -8.59 -10.65
N LEU A 13 4.98 -8.70 -11.90
CA LEU A 13 3.60 -8.36 -12.27
C LEU A 13 2.60 -9.18 -11.46
N ASN A 14 2.87 -10.47 -11.25
CA ASN A 14 2.05 -11.33 -10.41
C ASN A 14 2.06 -10.87 -8.94
N ALA A 15 3.23 -10.53 -8.39
CA ALA A 15 3.36 -10.08 -7.02
C ALA A 15 2.58 -8.78 -6.79
N ILE A 16 2.66 -7.83 -7.73
CA ILE A 16 1.87 -6.60 -7.67
C ILE A 16 0.37 -6.92 -7.79
N ALA A 17 -0.05 -7.68 -8.80
CA ALA A 17 -1.47 -8.01 -8.99
C ALA A 17 -2.11 -8.60 -7.73
N VAL A 18 -1.44 -9.53 -7.06
CA VAL A 18 -1.95 -10.20 -5.85
C VAL A 18 -1.81 -9.30 -4.62
N GLY A 19 -0.70 -8.59 -4.47
CA GLY A 19 -0.44 -7.70 -3.34
C GLY A 19 -1.47 -6.58 -3.28
N GLU A 20 -1.66 -5.88 -4.39
CA GLU A 20 -2.58 -4.76 -4.50
C GLU A 20 -4.05 -5.18 -4.33
N ALA A 21 -4.46 -6.28 -4.97
CA ALA A 21 -5.81 -6.84 -4.77
C ALA A 21 -6.07 -7.24 -3.30
N SER A 22 -5.02 -7.57 -2.56
CA SER A 22 -5.10 -7.89 -1.12
C SER A 22 -5.08 -6.65 -0.23
N ALA A 23 -4.55 -5.52 -0.72
CA ALA A 23 -4.42 -4.29 0.03
C ALA A 23 -5.74 -3.51 0.10
N GLU A 24 -6.52 -3.47 -0.97
CA GLU A 24 -7.82 -2.79 -1.02
C GLU A 24 -8.73 -3.14 0.16
N PRO A 25 -9.00 -4.43 0.50
CA PRO A 25 -9.89 -4.79 1.60
C PRO A 25 -9.42 -4.30 2.97
N PHE A 26 -8.13 -4.36 3.28
CA PHE A 26 -7.68 -3.92 4.59
C PHE A 26 -7.69 -2.39 4.75
N PHE A 27 -7.40 -1.63 3.70
CA PHE A 27 -7.53 -0.18 3.75
C PHE A 27 -8.99 0.26 3.91
N LEU A 28 -9.94 -0.41 3.23
CA LEU A 28 -11.38 -0.17 3.41
C LEU A 28 -11.83 -0.50 4.82
N ALA A 29 -11.47 -1.67 5.36
CA ALA A 29 -11.81 -2.06 6.73
C ALA A 29 -11.25 -1.07 7.76
N TRP A 30 -10.03 -0.56 7.55
CA TRP A 30 -9.49 0.48 8.43
C TRP A 30 -10.24 1.80 8.29
N ALA A 31 -10.59 2.22 7.08
CA ALA A 31 -11.38 3.42 6.85
C ALA A 31 -12.76 3.37 7.54
N ASP A 32 -13.35 2.19 7.68
CA ASP A 32 -14.64 1.99 8.33
C ASP A 32 -14.53 1.94 9.86
N THR A 33 -13.38 1.55 10.41
CA THR A 33 -13.17 1.46 11.87
C THR A 33 -12.57 2.73 12.48
N THR A 34 -11.88 3.57 11.71
CA THR A 34 -11.30 4.82 12.24
C THR A 34 -12.36 5.87 12.56
N LYS A 35 -12.19 6.59 13.67
CA LYS A 35 -13.01 7.76 14.05
C LYS A 35 -12.51 9.06 13.44
N ASP A 36 -11.33 9.06 12.82
CA ASP A 36 -10.74 10.25 12.19
C ASP A 36 -11.20 10.34 10.73
N LYS A 37 -12.15 11.24 10.46
CA LYS A 37 -12.75 11.40 9.12
C LYS A 37 -11.73 11.70 8.03
N ARG A 38 -10.68 12.47 8.34
CA ARG A 38 -9.64 12.80 7.37
C ARG A 38 -8.82 11.56 7.02
N LEU A 39 -8.41 10.78 8.02
CA LEU A 39 -7.75 9.50 7.78
C LEU A 39 -8.64 8.55 6.98
N ALA A 40 -9.94 8.44 7.32
CA ALA A 40 -10.88 7.60 6.57
C ALA A 40 -10.92 7.96 5.09
N THR A 41 -10.93 9.26 4.75
CA THR A 41 -10.90 9.72 3.35
C THR A 41 -9.60 9.31 2.66
N THR A 42 -8.46 9.50 3.31
CA THR A 42 -7.15 9.09 2.76
C THR A 42 -7.08 7.58 2.54
N LEU A 43 -7.54 6.78 3.51
CA LEU A 43 -7.53 5.32 3.41
C LEU A 43 -8.42 4.81 2.26
N ARG A 44 -9.63 5.39 2.08
CA ARG A 44 -10.48 5.04 0.93
C ARG A 44 -9.87 5.40 -0.41
N PHE A 45 -9.19 6.53 -0.48
CA PHE A 45 -8.49 6.92 -1.69
C PHE A 45 -7.33 5.97 -2.03
N VAL A 46 -6.53 5.60 -1.04
CA VAL A 46 -5.48 4.59 -1.21
C VAL A 46 -6.10 3.25 -1.60
N ALA A 47 -7.12 2.77 -0.89
CA ALA A 47 -7.80 1.52 -1.22
C ALA A 47 -8.28 1.45 -2.68
N MET A 48 -8.83 2.54 -3.21
CA MET A 48 -9.27 2.63 -4.60
C MET A 48 -8.08 2.44 -5.57
N ARG A 49 -6.93 3.07 -5.30
CA ARG A 49 -5.71 2.89 -6.10
C ARG A 49 -5.21 1.45 -6.09
N GLU A 50 -5.14 0.83 -4.89
CA GLU A 50 -4.71 -0.57 -4.73
C GLU A 50 -5.60 -1.51 -5.57
N GLY A 51 -6.93 -1.31 -5.50
CA GLY A 51 -7.88 -2.08 -6.30
C GLY A 51 -7.74 -1.88 -7.81
N GLU A 52 -7.45 -0.64 -8.26
CA GLU A 52 -7.16 -0.34 -9.67
C GLU A 52 -5.85 -0.98 -10.12
N HIS A 53 -4.79 -0.89 -9.31
CA HIS A 53 -3.50 -1.50 -9.59
C HIS A 53 -3.63 -3.02 -9.70
N GLY A 54 -4.26 -3.68 -8.73
CA GLY A 54 -4.48 -5.13 -8.76
C GLY A 54 -5.15 -5.59 -10.05
N LYS A 55 -6.23 -4.91 -10.47
CA LYS A 55 -6.94 -5.21 -11.72
C LYS A 55 -6.09 -4.92 -12.97
N ALA A 56 -5.36 -3.80 -13.00
CA ALA A 56 -4.54 -3.43 -14.14
C ALA A 56 -3.39 -4.41 -14.37
N PHE A 57 -2.71 -4.85 -13.30
CA PHE A 57 -1.64 -5.84 -13.40
C PHE A 57 -2.16 -7.24 -13.70
N ALA A 58 -3.30 -7.65 -13.15
CA ALA A 58 -3.96 -8.91 -13.51
C ALA A 58 -4.33 -8.93 -15.00
N LYS A 59 -4.93 -7.84 -15.51
CA LYS A 59 -5.22 -7.67 -16.94
C LYS A 59 -3.95 -7.79 -17.78
N ARG A 60 -2.85 -7.13 -17.36
CA ARG A 60 -1.58 -7.19 -18.10
C ARG A 60 -1.00 -8.60 -18.15
N MET A 61 -1.11 -9.36 -17.06
CA MET A 61 -0.72 -10.78 -17.05
C MET A 61 -1.48 -11.57 -18.11
N LEU A 62 -2.81 -11.40 -18.20
CA LEU A 62 -3.65 -12.08 -19.20
C LEU A 62 -3.29 -11.67 -20.64
N GLU A 63 -3.02 -10.38 -20.91
CA GLU A 63 -2.56 -9.90 -22.21
C GLU A 63 -1.24 -10.52 -22.66
N LEU A 64 -0.37 -10.85 -21.70
CA LEU A 64 0.87 -11.56 -21.96
C LEU A 64 0.69 -13.08 -22.12
N GLY A 65 -0.52 -13.60 -21.88
CA GLY A 65 -0.86 -15.02 -21.97
C GLY A 65 -0.58 -15.79 -20.69
N TYR A 66 -0.59 -15.14 -19.52
CA TYR A 66 -0.34 -15.76 -18.22
C TYR A 66 -1.50 -15.48 -17.26
N GLU A 67 -1.81 -16.45 -16.43
CA GLU A 67 -2.76 -16.31 -15.34
C GLU A 67 -2.09 -15.79 -14.07
N VAL A 68 -2.85 -15.04 -13.26
CA VAL A 68 -2.43 -14.62 -11.92
C VAL A 68 -2.43 -15.83 -11.00
N ARG A 69 -1.33 -16.03 -10.28
CA ARG A 69 -1.18 -17.09 -9.29
C ARG A 69 -1.35 -16.53 -7.90
N PRO A 70 -2.20 -17.13 -7.05
CA PRO A 70 -2.39 -16.66 -5.68
C PRO A 70 -1.09 -16.72 -4.88
N SER A 71 -1.00 -15.88 -3.85
CA SER A 71 0.08 -15.93 -2.86
C SER A 71 -0.31 -16.87 -1.72
N ASN A 72 0.65 -17.62 -1.22
CA ASN A 72 0.49 -18.44 0.00
C ASN A 72 0.81 -17.63 1.28
N SER A 73 0.92 -16.31 1.21
CA SER A 73 1.28 -15.46 2.34
C SER A 73 0.07 -15.18 3.22
N ASP A 74 0.22 -15.35 4.52
CA ASP A 74 -0.78 -14.95 5.54
C ASP A 74 -0.85 -13.42 5.73
N PHE A 75 -0.04 -12.66 5.02
CA PHE A 75 0.08 -11.22 5.23
C PHE A 75 -1.27 -10.51 5.04
N ALA A 76 -1.99 -10.83 3.99
CA ALA A 76 -3.29 -10.22 3.67
C ALA A 76 -4.30 -10.44 4.80
N ALA A 77 -4.41 -11.66 5.31
CA ALA A 77 -5.31 -12.00 6.42
C ALA A 77 -4.93 -11.25 7.70
N LYS A 78 -3.64 -11.22 8.06
CA LYS A 78 -3.12 -10.49 9.24
C LYS A 78 -3.29 -8.98 9.12
N ALA A 79 -3.12 -8.43 7.92
CA ALA A 79 -3.33 -7.01 7.66
C ALA A 79 -4.81 -6.63 7.82
N LEU A 80 -5.72 -7.43 7.26
CA LEU A 80 -7.16 -7.24 7.39
C LEU A 80 -7.61 -7.36 8.86
N GLU A 81 -7.15 -8.35 9.61
CA GLU A 81 -7.39 -8.51 11.04
C GLU A 81 -6.93 -7.27 11.83
N THR A 82 -5.70 -6.81 11.56
CA THR A 82 -5.16 -5.61 12.20
C THR A 82 -5.99 -4.37 11.86
N ALA A 83 -6.36 -4.19 10.61
CA ALA A 83 -7.16 -3.07 10.12
C ALA A 83 -8.57 -3.02 10.74
N SER A 84 -9.20 -4.18 10.92
CA SER A 84 -10.54 -4.34 11.51
C SER A 84 -10.54 -4.28 13.04
N SER A 85 -9.39 -4.35 13.70
CA SER A 85 -9.28 -4.43 15.16
C SER A 85 -9.60 -3.10 15.85
N ASP A 86 -9.82 -3.14 17.18
CA ASP A 86 -10.02 -1.97 18.04
C ASP A 86 -8.74 -1.19 18.35
N LYS A 87 -7.60 -1.57 17.76
CA LYS A 87 -6.35 -0.83 17.90
C LYS A 87 -6.52 0.62 17.46
N SER A 88 -5.85 1.54 18.16
CA SER A 88 -5.80 2.94 17.70
C SER A 88 -5.11 3.05 16.32
N ASP A 89 -5.44 4.11 15.57
CA ASP A 89 -4.85 4.33 14.24
C ASP A 89 -3.31 4.33 14.28
N LEU A 90 -2.69 4.93 15.30
CA LEU A 90 -1.23 4.89 15.47
C LEU A 90 -0.68 3.48 15.70
N GLN A 91 -1.43 2.62 16.39
CA GLN A 91 -1.05 1.22 16.58
C GLN A 91 -1.18 0.44 15.27
N LYS A 92 -2.24 0.68 14.49
CA LYS A 92 -2.42 0.08 13.15
C LYS A 92 -1.30 0.50 12.21
N PHE A 93 -0.95 1.79 12.13
CA PHE A 93 0.19 2.27 11.34
C PHE A 93 1.50 1.55 11.68
N ARG A 94 1.78 1.35 12.98
CA ARG A 94 2.99 0.67 13.44
C ARG A 94 2.98 -0.83 13.12
N ALA A 95 1.86 -1.50 13.35
CA ALA A 95 1.71 -2.93 13.10
C ALA A 95 1.82 -3.26 11.61
N LEU A 96 1.25 -2.43 10.75
CA LEU A 96 1.30 -2.56 9.30
C LEU A 96 2.58 -1.98 8.68
N LYS A 97 3.47 -1.37 9.50
CA LYS A 97 4.70 -0.69 9.08
C LYS A 97 4.48 0.43 8.06
N LEU A 98 3.31 1.05 8.09
CA LEU A 98 2.94 2.18 7.24
C LEU A 98 3.36 3.51 7.87
N GLY A 99 3.40 4.59 7.08
CA GLY A 99 3.63 5.95 7.57
C GLY A 99 5.09 6.30 7.89
N LYS A 100 6.06 5.45 7.56
CA LYS A 100 7.49 5.71 7.79
C LYS A 100 8.23 6.37 6.62
N GLY A 101 7.53 6.86 5.62
CA GLY A 101 8.15 7.40 4.41
C GLY A 101 8.78 6.32 3.51
N SER A 102 9.28 6.74 2.35
CA SER A 102 9.94 5.84 1.42
C SER A 102 11.26 5.32 1.98
N PRO A 103 11.60 4.04 1.79
CA PRO A 103 12.91 3.50 2.13
C PRO A 103 14.02 4.27 1.38
N LYS A 104 15.25 4.31 1.95
CA LYS A 104 16.40 4.98 1.33
C LYS A 104 16.77 4.38 -0.04
N ILE A 105 16.47 3.10 -0.26
CA ILE A 105 16.65 2.40 -1.54
C ILE A 105 15.25 2.20 -2.09
N ASP A 106 15.00 2.76 -3.27
CA ASP A 106 13.73 2.55 -3.99
C ASP A 106 13.77 1.16 -4.62
N VAL A 107 12.91 0.28 -4.14
CA VAL A 107 12.81 -1.10 -4.65
C VAL A 107 12.44 -1.14 -6.14
N PHE A 108 11.94 -0.06 -6.68
CA PHE A 108 11.54 0.08 -8.07
C PHE A 108 12.68 0.47 -9.00
N ASP A 109 13.83 0.92 -8.49
CA ASP A 109 14.96 1.35 -9.33
C ASP A 109 15.45 0.26 -10.29
N SER A 110 15.39 -1.01 -9.88
CA SER A 110 15.78 -2.14 -10.73
C SER A 110 14.88 -2.31 -11.95
N MET A 111 13.61 -1.90 -11.86
CA MET A 111 12.65 -2.01 -12.96
C MET A 111 12.96 -1.06 -14.11
N PHE A 112 13.49 0.13 -13.81
CA PHE A 112 13.86 1.11 -14.84
C PHE A 112 15.08 0.67 -15.63
N ASN A 113 15.86 -0.28 -15.13
CA ASN A 113 17.06 -0.80 -15.79
C ASN A 113 16.79 -2.07 -16.62
N ASP A 114 15.61 -2.67 -16.52
CA ASP A 114 15.26 -3.88 -17.29
C ASP A 114 14.83 -3.51 -18.72
N LYS A 115 15.77 -3.64 -19.66
CA LYS A 115 15.55 -3.38 -21.08
C LYS A 115 14.66 -4.41 -21.78
N THR A 116 14.24 -5.47 -21.10
CA THR A 116 13.37 -6.52 -21.65
C THR A 116 11.89 -6.19 -21.43
N ILE A 117 11.58 -5.16 -20.63
CA ILE A 117 10.21 -4.71 -20.38
C ILE A 117 9.68 -4.00 -21.64
N ASP A 118 8.58 -4.49 -22.17
CA ASP A 118 7.93 -3.87 -23.32
C ASP A 118 7.29 -2.50 -22.95
N PRO A 119 7.06 -1.59 -23.91
CA PRO A 119 6.58 -0.24 -23.65
C PRO A 119 5.23 -0.18 -22.91
N ILE A 120 4.32 -1.14 -23.13
CA ILE A 120 3.01 -1.17 -22.47
C ILE A 120 3.19 -1.51 -20.98
N THR A 121 3.95 -2.55 -20.70
CA THR A 121 4.31 -2.94 -19.31
C THR A 121 5.10 -1.83 -18.62
N GLY A 122 6.05 -1.21 -19.32
CA GLY A 122 6.83 -0.09 -18.78
C GLY A 122 5.98 1.13 -18.41
N GLY A 123 5.02 1.48 -19.26
CA GLY A 123 4.06 2.56 -18.97
C GLY A 123 3.18 2.26 -17.75
N LEU A 124 2.68 1.03 -17.63
CA LEU A 124 1.90 0.59 -16.47
C LEU A 124 2.72 0.64 -15.16
N LEU A 125 3.95 0.14 -15.19
CA LEU A 125 4.88 0.18 -14.05
C LEU A 125 5.24 1.63 -13.67
N GLY A 126 5.48 2.50 -14.63
CA GLY A 126 5.78 3.92 -14.37
C GLY A 126 4.64 4.64 -13.65
N ARG A 127 3.39 4.42 -14.09
CA ARG A 127 2.21 4.94 -13.41
C ARG A 127 2.09 4.39 -11.99
N TYR A 128 2.19 3.08 -11.84
CA TYR A 128 2.14 2.39 -10.56
C TYR A 128 3.14 2.98 -9.56
N ILE A 129 4.40 3.10 -9.94
CA ILE A 129 5.45 3.64 -9.09
C ILE A 129 5.14 5.07 -8.63
N ALA A 130 4.64 5.92 -9.53
CA ALA A 130 4.30 7.30 -9.19
C ALA A 130 3.14 7.34 -8.17
N GLU A 131 2.12 6.51 -8.36
CA GLU A 131 0.95 6.45 -7.48
C GLU A 131 1.30 5.83 -6.12
N GLU A 132 2.17 4.81 -6.06
CA GLU A 132 2.67 4.23 -4.82
C GLU A 132 3.50 5.21 -3.98
N ARG A 133 4.37 5.97 -4.62
CA ARG A 133 5.13 7.03 -3.95
C ARG A 133 4.20 8.10 -3.37
N ASP A 134 3.14 8.46 -4.08
CA ASP A 134 2.15 9.42 -3.59
C ASP A 134 1.31 8.83 -2.45
N SER A 135 0.85 7.57 -2.55
CA SER A 135 0.13 6.86 -1.48
C SER A 135 0.97 6.77 -0.21
N THR A 136 2.26 6.43 -0.34
CA THR A 136 3.22 6.42 0.78
C THR A 136 3.34 7.80 1.43
N ARG A 137 3.45 8.88 0.63
CA ARG A 137 3.52 10.26 1.11
C ARG A 137 2.26 10.68 1.85
N LEU A 138 1.08 10.33 1.33
CA LEU A 138 -0.21 10.62 1.97
C LEU A 138 -0.35 9.91 3.31
N LEU A 139 -0.02 8.62 3.37
CA LEU A 139 -0.06 7.84 4.61
C LEU A 139 0.95 8.36 5.64
N ALA A 140 2.15 8.74 5.23
CA ALA A 140 3.15 9.34 6.12
C ALA A 140 2.65 10.67 6.71
N ALA A 141 2.04 11.52 5.91
CA ALA A 141 1.47 12.78 6.38
C ALA A 141 0.35 12.58 7.41
N GLU A 142 -0.51 11.57 7.21
CA GLU A 142 -1.55 11.22 8.18
C GLU A 142 -0.95 10.65 9.48
N TYR A 143 0.07 9.80 9.39
CA TYR A 143 0.78 9.27 10.56
C TYR A 143 1.39 10.39 11.40
N ASP A 144 2.11 11.32 10.77
CA ASP A 144 2.76 12.46 11.45
C ASP A 144 1.73 13.39 12.10
N ARG A 145 0.63 13.67 11.41
CA ARG A 145 -0.50 14.45 11.96
C ARG A 145 -1.09 13.80 13.21
N LEU A 146 -1.36 12.49 13.16
CA LEU A 146 -1.91 11.75 14.30
C LEU A 146 -0.92 11.69 15.46
N LEU A 147 0.37 11.54 15.17
CA LEU A 147 1.42 11.53 16.18
C LEU A 147 1.55 12.89 16.88
N ALA A 148 1.46 13.98 16.15
CA ALA A 148 1.46 15.35 16.72
C ALA A 148 0.22 15.56 17.62
N LYS A 149 -0.95 15.10 17.19
CA LYS A 149 -2.21 15.17 17.96
C LYS A 149 -2.12 14.37 19.28
N ASP A 150 -1.53 13.17 19.25
CA ASP A 150 -1.32 12.34 20.45
C ASP A 150 -0.35 12.99 21.44
N ARG A 151 0.78 13.55 20.94
CA ARG A 151 1.75 14.29 21.76
C ARG A 151 1.12 15.51 22.45
N ALA A 152 0.33 16.30 21.71
CA ALA A 152 -0.36 17.46 22.26
C ALA A 152 -1.39 17.07 23.33
N LYS A 153 -2.12 15.97 23.12
CA LYS A 153 -3.07 15.43 24.11
C LYS A 153 -2.36 15.00 25.41
N LYS A 154 -1.24 14.30 25.30
CA LYS A 154 -0.43 13.88 26.46
C LYS A 154 0.15 15.04 27.23
N ALA A 155 0.67 16.06 26.55
CA ALA A 155 1.20 17.26 27.17
C ALA A 155 0.13 18.04 27.97
N ARG A 156 -1.09 18.16 27.41
CA ARG A 156 -2.23 18.79 28.10
C ARG A 156 -2.67 18.00 29.33
N ALA A 157 -2.67 16.66 29.26
CA ALA A 157 -3.02 15.82 30.40
C ALA A 157 -1.99 15.97 31.54
N ALA A 158 -0.70 15.91 31.23
CA ALA A 158 0.39 16.11 32.20
C ALA A 158 0.30 17.50 32.90
N ALA A 159 0.05 18.57 32.14
CA ALA A 159 -0.08 19.90 32.71
C ALA A 159 -1.29 20.08 33.65
N ARG A 160 -2.35 19.27 33.49
CA ARG A 160 -3.50 19.26 34.40
C ARG A 160 -3.20 18.55 35.72
N THR A 161 -2.43 17.43 35.65
CA THR A 161 -2.06 16.65 36.86
C THR A 161 -1.09 17.42 37.76
N THR A 162 -0.26 18.32 37.20
CA THR A 162 0.70 19.13 37.99
C THR A 162 0.06 20.33 38.67
N LYS A 163 -1.19 20.69 38.34
CA LYS A 163 -1.94 21.81 38.91
C LYS A 163 -2.97 21.39 39.96
N ALA A 164 -3.16 20.13 40.18
CA ALA A 164 -4.01 19.55 41.23
C ALA A 164 -3.19 19.06 42.41
#